data_7d93d98bff07666e1903a5b8bf1f289d
#
_entry.id   7d93d98bff07666e1903a5b8bf1f289d
#
_cell.length_a   1.000
_cell.length_b   1.000
_cell.length_c   1.000
_cell.angle_alpha   90.00
_cell.angle_beta   90.00
_cell.angle_gamma   90.00
#
_symmetry.space_group_name_H-M   'P 1'
#
loop_
_entity.id
_entity.type
_entity.pdbx_description
1 polymer ?
#
loop_
_entity_poly.entity_id
_entity_poly.type
_entity_poly.pdbx_seq_one_letter_code
_entity_poly.pdbx_strand_id
1 'polypeptide(L)'
;MGVVKGCDGAKEQAQAVRKRCKDELDEIGALLAVSESEQLEDLEAMAPAMLALVQLTEDFTAAYQAEKVRRNCMDFSDQEHYAIRLLQGDDGAPTPLGRQLSGRYREIMVDEYQDTNEVQNCIFRAISRDGQNLFTVGDVKQSIYRFRLADPTIFLEKYLACLLYTSPSP
;
A
#
# COMPACT_ATOMS: atom_id res chain seq x y z
N MET A 1 45.76 2.94 -27.03
CA MET A 1 44.65 3.71 -26.49
C MET A 1 45.21 5.01 -25.96
N GLY A 2 44.94 6.15 -26.61
CA GLY A 2 45.51 7.44 -26.24
C GLY A 2 44.91 7.98 -24.95
N VAL A 3 45.77 8.44 -24.06
CA VAL A 3 45.36 9.12 -22.81
C VAL A 3 44.86 10.52 -23.17
N VAL A 4 43.55 10.77 -23.01
CA VAL A 4 42.97 12.08 -23.17
C VAL A 4 43.30 12.86 -21.90
N LYS A 5 44.21 13.84 -22.02
CA LYS A 5 44.56 14.77 -20.93
C LYS A 5 43.39 15.72 -20.66
N GLY A 6 42.92 15.81 -19.42
CA GLY A 6 41.96 16.81 -18.97
C GLY A 6 40.56 16.29 -18.54
N CYS A 7 40.36 14.98 -18.41
CA CYS A 7 39.08 14.39 -18.05
C CYS A 7 39.14 13.56 -16.75
N ASP A 8 39.91 14.01 -15.75
CA ASP A 8 40.07 13.22 -14.50
C ASP A 8 38.73 13.04 -13.77
N GLY A 9 37.86 14.04 -13.72
CA GLY A 9 36.53 13.93 -13.11
C GLY A 9 35.59 12.97 -13.86
N ALA A 10 35.65 12.93 -15.19
CA ALA A 10 34.84 11.99 -15.98
C ALA A 10 35.32 10.54 -15.82
N LYS A 11 36.65 10.35 -15.66
CA LYS A 11 37.25 9.04 -15.39
C LYS A 11 36.85 8.52 -14.01
N GLU A 12 36.90 9.37 -12.99
CA GLU A 12 36.46 9.01 -11.63
C GLU A 12 34.97 8.64 -11.59
N GLN A 13 34.11 9.43 -12.24
CA GLN A 13 32.68 9.10 -12.37
C GLN A 13 32.45 7.77 -13.09
N ALA A 14 33.14 7.53 -14.19
CA ALA A 14 33.03 6.28 -14.93
C ALA A 14 33.51 5.07 -14.08
N GLN A 15 34.57 5.24 -13.28
CA GLN A 15 35.03 4.20 -12.36
C GLN A 15 34.07 3.94 -11.23
N ALA A 16 33.45 4.99 -10.66
CA ALA A 16 32.43 4.87 -9.62
C ALA A 16 31.18 4.13 -10.10
N VAL A 17 30.69 4.49 -11.30
CA VAL A 17 29.56 3.80 -11.96
C VAL A 17 29.90 2.33 -12.20
N ARG A 18 31.08 2.06 -12.78
CA ARG A 18 31.52 0.67 -13.04
C ARG A 18 31.61 -0.16 -11.76
N LYS A 19 32.14 0.43 -10.67
CA LYS A 19 32.23 -0.26 -9.39
C LYS A 19 30.83 -0.59 -8.88
N ARG A 20 29.91 0.37 -8.86
CA ARG A 20 28.54 0.15 -8.42
C ARG A 20 27.81 -0.93 -9.23
N CYS A 21 27.92 -0.90 -10.57
CA CYS A 21 27.36 -1.95 -11.42
C CYS A 21 27.96 -3.34 -11.10
N LYS A 22 29.28 -3.38 -10.79
CA LYS A 22 29.90 -4.64 -10.42
C LYS A 22 29.40 -5.14 -9.07
N ASP A 23 29.32 -4.27 -8.08
CA ASP A 23 28.83 -4.62 -6.74
C ASP A 23 27.38 -5.13 -6.82
N GLU A 24 26.50 -4.47 -7.59
CA GLU A 24 25.12 -4.89 -7.86
C GLU A 24 25.05 -6.26 -8.59
N LEU A 25 25.94 -6.50 -9.55
CA LEU A 25 26.02 -7.80 -10.25
C LEU A 25 26.53 -8.92 -9.33
N ASP A 26 27.49 -8.63 -8.46
CA ASP A 26 28.00 -9.59 -7.48
C ASP A 26 26.90 -9.97 -6.45
N GLU A 27 26.06 -9.00 -6.02
CA GLU A 27 24.89 -9.26 -5.16
C GLU A 27 23.85 -10.15 -5.86
N ILE A 28 23.50 -9.83 -7.12
CA ILE A 28 22.58 -10.67 -7.91
C ILE A 28 23.18 -12.07 -8.12
N GLY A 29 24.49 -12.15 -8.40
CA GLY A 29 25.19 -13.42 -8.56
C GLY A 29 25.15 -14.28 -7.30
N ALA A 30 25.24 -13.65 -6.13
CA ALA A 30 25.13 -14.35 -4.84
C ALA A 30 23.71 -14.92 -4.61
N LEU A 31 22.66 -14.18 -5.01
CA LEU A 31 21.28 -14.67 -4.94
C LEU A 31 21.01 -15.84 -5.90
N LEU A 32 21.71 -15.89 -7.04
CA LEU A 32 21.58 -16.95 -8.05
C LEU A 32 22.57 -18.10 -7.84
N ALA A 33 23.43 -18.04 -6.83
CA ALA A 33 24.45 -19.05 -6.57
C ALA A 33 23.87 -20.36 -6.01
N VAL A 34 22.65 -20.31 -5.44
CA VAL A 34 21.93 -21.48 -4.92
C VAL A 34 21.25 -22.21 -6.07
N SER A 35 21.47 -23.48 -6.22
CA SER A 35 20.81 -24.28 -7.26
C SER A 35 19.31 -24.40 -7.02
N GLU A 36 18.54 -24.66 -8.09
CA GLU A 36 17.09 -24.87 -7.99
C GLU A 36 16.73 -26.02 -7.02
N SER A 37 17.53 -27.09 -7.02
CA SER A 37 17.34 -28.21 -6.11
C SER A 37 17.55 -27.85 -4.64
N GLU A 38 18.58 -27.07 -4.33
CA GLU A 38 18.82 -26.58 -2.96
C GLU A 38 17.74 -25.62 -2.49
N GLN A 39 17.25 -24.73 -3.36
CA GLN A 39 16.12 -23.87 -3.05
C GLN A 39 14.84 -24.66 -2.74
N LEU A 40 14.60 -25.74 -3.49
CA LEU A 40 13.45 -26.60 -3.29
C LEU A 40 13.55 -27.35 -1.97
N GLU A 41 14.72 -27.90 -1.64
CA GLU A 41 14.99 -28.55 -0.36
C GLU A 41 14.78 -27.59 0.83
N ASP A 42 15.25 -26.35 0.73
CA ASP A 42 15.05 -25.32 1.73
C ASP A 42 13.56 -24.99 1.92
N LEU A 43 12.82 -24.85 0.81
CA LEU A 43 11.36 -24.63 0.85
C LEU A 43 10.63 -25.80 1.49
N GLU A 44 10.97 -27.06 1.15
CA GLU A 44 10.38 -28.26 1.75
C GLU A 44 10.70 -28.32 3.25
N ALA A 45 11.91 -27.96 3.66
CA ALA A 45 12.30 -27.93 5.08
C ALA A 45 11.55 -26.84 5.87
N MET A 46 11.27 -25.69 5.25
CA MET A 46 10.55 -24.57 5.87
C MET A 46 9.02 -24.78 5.87
N ALA A 47 8.48 -25.51 4.91
CA ALA A 47 7.04 -25.63 4.69
C ALA A 47 6.25 -26.06 5.95
N PRO A 48 6.69 -27.06 6.76
CA PRO A 48 5.94 -27.43 7.95
C PRO A 48 5.80 -26.32 8.98
N ALA A 49 6.86 -25.53 9.19
CA ALA A 49 6.84 -24.42 10.13
C ALA A 49 5.95 -23.28 9.62
N MET A 50 6.02 -22.98 8.33
CA MET A 50 5.19 -21.96 7.70
C MET A 50 3.71 -22.35 7.72
N LEU A 51 3.38 -23.60 7.40
CA LEU A 51 2.00 -24.10 7.45
C LEU A 51 1.45 -24.07 8.89
N ALA A 52 2.27 -24.44 9.89
CA ALA A 52 1.88 -24.35 11.28
C ALA A 52 1.61 -22.90 11.72
N LEU A 53 2.41 -21.93 11.23
CA LEU A 53 2.21 -20.51 11.52
C LEU A 53 0.91 -19.99 10.88
N VAL A 54 0.63 -20.38 9.64
CA VAL A 54 -0.64 -20.05 8.96
C VAL A 54 -1.83 -20.61 9.74
N GLN A 55 -1.80 -21.90 10.09
CA GLN A 55 -2.86 -22.52 10.86
C GLN A 55 -3.07 -21.85 12.23
N LEU A 56 -1.99 -21.54 12.94
CA LEU A 56 -2.06 -20.82 14.22
C LEU A 56 -2.70 -19.43 14.05
N THR A 57 -2.40 -18.74 12.96
CA THR A 57 -2.97 -17.43 12.66
C THR A 57 -4.47 -17.53 12.37
N GLU A 58 -4.89 -18.53 11.63
CA GLU A 58 -6.31 -18.82 11.36
C GLU A 58 -7.08 -19.16 12.63
N ASP A 59 -6.54 -20.07 13.45
CA ASP A 59 -7.15 -20.48 14.72
C ASP A 59 -7.26 -19.31 15.70
N PHE A 60 -6.20 -18.49 15.80
CA PHE A 60 -6.22 -17.27 16.61
C PHE A 60 -7.28 -16.29 16.11
N THR A 61 -7.36 -16.06 14.80
CA THR A 61 -8.33 -15.14 14.21
C THR A 61 -9.77 -15.60 14.50
N ALA A 62 -10.03 -16.89 14.34
CA ALA A 62 -11.35 -17.47 14.62
C ALA A 62 -11.71 -17.35 16.11
N ALA A 63 -10.78 -17.66 17.02
CA ALA A 63 -10.98 -17.55 18.46
C ALA A 63 -11.18 -16.10 18.90
N TYR A 64 -10.41 -15.18 18.33
CA TYR A 64 -10.51 -13.74 18.61
C TYR A 64 -11.87 -13.18 18.17
N GLN A 65 -12.34 -13.54 16.98
CA GLN A 65 -13.67 -13.14 16.50
C GLN A 65 -14.79 -13.71 17.38
N ALA A 66 -14.71 -14.99 17.73
CA ALA A 66 -15.69 -15.63 18.62
C ALA A 66 -15.75 -14.92 19.98
N GLU A 67 -14.61 -14.54 20.54
CA GLU A 67 -14.54 -13.83 21.82
C GLU A 67 -15.10 -12.41 21.73
N LYS A 68 -14.87 -11.68 20.63
CA LYS A 68 -15.51 -10.37 20.38
C LYS A 68 -17.04 -10.49 20.34
N VAL A 69 -17.55 -11.49 19.65
CA VAL A 69 -19.00 -11.75 19.61
C VAL A 69 -19.54 -12.08 21.00
N ARG A 70 -18.86 -12.96 21.75
CA ARG A 70 -19.26 -13.31 23.12
C ARG A 70 -19.32 -12.10 24.05
N ARG A 71 -18.38 -11.15 23.89
CA ARG A 71 -18.32 -9.90 24.68
C ARG A 71 -19.22 -8.80 24.13
N ASN A 72 -19.86 -9.00 23.00
CA ASN A 72 -20.62 -7.98 22.27
C ASN A 72 -19.80 -6.68 22.07
N CYS A 73 -18.56 -6.85 21.61
CA CYS A 73 -17.65 -5.74 21.30
C CYS A 73 -17.03 -5.90 19.91
N MET A 74 -16.53 -4.81 19.38
CA MET A 74 -15.79 -4.73 18.13
C MET A 74 -14.57 -3.81 18.30
N ASP A 75 -13.51 -4.07 17.56
CA ASP A 75 -12.37 -3.18 17.47
C ASP A 75 -12.52 -2.17 16.32
N PHE A 76 -11.55 -1.26 16.17
CA PHE A 76 -11.59 -0.24 15.11
C PHE A 76 -11.53 -0.86 13.70
N SER A 77 -10.77 -1.93 13.54
CA SER A 77 -10.69 -2.65 12.27
C SER A 77 -12.04 -3.27 11.89
N ASP A 78 -12.75 -3.85 12.86
CA ASP A 78 -14.10 -4.38 12.61
C ASP A 78 -15.05 -3.28 12.13
N GLN A 79 -14.99 -2.08 12.74
CA GLN A 79 -15.86 -0.96 12.36
C GLN A 79 -15.63 -0.55 10.90
N GLU A 80 -14.36 -0.46 10.48
CA GLU A 80 -13.99 -0.14 9.11
C GLU A 80 -14.46 -1.22 8.12
N HIS A 81 -14.22 -2.49 8.42
CA HIS A 81 -14.62 -3.59 7.56
C HIS A 81 -16.15 -3.77 7.49
N TYR A 82 -16.87 -3.59 8.60
CA TYR A 82 -18.33 -3.60 8.58
C TYR A 82 -18.89 -2.43 7.80
N ALA A 83 -18.28 -1.25 7.91
CA ALA A 83 -18.69 -0.10 7.09
C ALA A 83 -18.58 -0.41 5.60
N ILE A 84 -17.46 -0.99 5.14
CA ILE A 84 -17.32 -1.41 3.73
C ILE A 84 -18.39 -2.40 3.33
N ARG A 85 -18.62 -3.47 4.11
CA ARG A 85 -19.64 -4.49 3.81
C ARG A 85 -21.06 -3.91 3.70
N LEU A 86 -21.35 -2.88 4.48
CA LEU A 86 -22.63 -2.18 4.40
C LEU A 86 -22.74 -1.26 3.19
N LEU A 87 -21.64 -0.68 2.74
CA LEU A 87 -21.60 0.34 1.70
C LEU A 87 -21.32 -0.21 0.30
N GLN A 88 -20.59 -1.32 0.22
CA GLN A 88 -20.19 -1.97 -1.04
C GLN A 88 -20.59 -3.45 -1.02
N GLY A 89 -21.05 -3.96 -2.15
CA GLY A 89 -21.23 -5.38 -2.40
C GLY A 89 -19.92 -6.11 -2.72
N ASP A 90 -19.98 -7.42 -2.83
CA ASP A 90 -18.81 -8.27 -3.13
C ASP A 90 -18.19 -7.96 -4.51
N ASP A 91 -18.96 -7.37 -5.40
CA ASP A 91 -18.54 -6.88 -6.71
C ASP A 91 -17.91 -5.48 -6.67
N GLY A 92 -17.77 -4.88 -5.49
CA GLY A 92 -17.30 -3.51 -5.29
C GLY A 92 -18.31 -2.42 -5.66
N ALA A 93 -19.50 -2.79 -6.15
CA ALA A 93 -20.55 -1.82 -6.48
C ALA A 93 -21.24 -1.28 -5.21
N PRO A 94 -21.69 -0.02 -5.21
CA PRO A 94 -22.40 0.54 -4.07
C PRO A 94 -23.69 -0.22 -3.77
N THR A 95 -23.90 -0.58 -2.50
CA THR A 95 -25.17 -1.13 -2.02
C THR A 95 -26.29 -0.09 -2.07
N PRO A 96 -27.57 -0.46 -1.88
CA PRO A 96 -28.64 0.52 -1.73
C PRO A 96 -28.37 1.55 -0.62
N LEU A 97 -27.76 1.12 0.50
CA LEU A 97 -27.37 2.01 1.60
C LEU A 97 -26.20 2.93 1.17
N GLY A 98 -25.20 2.41 0.48
CA GLY A 98 -24.10 3.22 -0.08
C GLY A 98 -24.61 4.31 -1.02
N ARG A 99 -25.50 3.98 -1.94
CA ARG A 99 -26.16 4.96 -2.83
C ARG A 99 -26.97 6.00 -2.07
N GLN A 100 -27.72 5.58 -1.05
CA GLN A 100 -28.48 6.51 -0.22
C GLN A 100 -27.57 7.49 0.52
N LEU A 101 -26.47 7.00 1.10
CA LEU A 101 -25.52 7.84 1.84
C LEU A 101 -24.74 8.78 0.91
N SER A 102 -24.31 8.32 -0.25
CA SER A 102 -23.60 9.18 -1.23
C SER A 102 -24.48 10.34 -1.71
N GLY A 103 -25.79 10.13 -1.79
CA GLY A 103 -26.75 11.19 -2.12
C GLY A 103 -27.03 12.17 -0.98
N ARG A 104 -26.73 11.79 0.27
CA ARG A 104 -27.03 12.61 1.46
C ARG A 104 -26.02 13.74 1.66
N TYR A 105 -24.76 13.50 1.33
CA TYR A 105 -23.70 14.49 1.55
C TYR A 105 -23.52 15.37 0.31
N ARG A 106 -23.59 16.68 0.53
CA ARG A 106 -23.33 17.67 -0.53
C ARG A 106 -21.83 17.71 -0.83
N GLU A 107 -21.04 17.76 0.19
CA GLU A 107 -19.56 17.78 0.14
C GLU A 107 -19.02 16.92 1.30
N ILE A 108 -17.91 16.25 1.06
CA ILE A 108 -17.16 15.45 2.01
C ILE A 108 -15.77 16.03 2.06
N MET A 109 -15.32 16.43 3.23
CA MET A 109 -14.00 17.01 3.45
C MET A 109 -13.20 16.10 4.37
N VAL A 110 -12.02 15.67 3.92
CA VAL A 110 -11.12 14.82 4.69
C VAL A 110 -9.80 15.53 4.84
N ASP A 111 -9.42 15.78 6.08
CA ASP A 111 -8.13 16.34 6.45
C ASP A 111 -7.11 15.24 6.74
N GLU A 112 -5.82 15.58 6.75
CA GLU A 112 -4.70 14.66 7.01
C GLU A 112 -4.75 13.40 6.13
N TYR A 113 -5.13 13.58 4.87
CA TYR A 113 -5.40 12.44 3.97
C TYR A 113 -4.18 11.54 3.72
N GLN A 114 -2.95 12.02 3.96
CA GLN A 114 -1.73 11.23 3.91
C GLN A 114 -1.68 10.11 4.96
N ASP A 115 -2.51 10.20 6.00
CA ASP A 115 -2.60 9.19 7.06
C ASP A 115 -3.78 8.21 6.85
N THR A 116 -4.44 8.28 5.70
CA THR A 116 -5.52 7.39 5.30
C THR A 116 -4.97 6.04 4.87
N ASN A 117 -5.62 4.96 5.30
CA ASN A 117 -5.37 3.61 4.80
C ASN A 117 -6.33 3.26 3.63
N GLU A 118 -6.08 2.13 2.94
CA GLU A 118 -6.89 1.71 1.81
C GLU A 118 -8.35 1.44 2.20
N VAL A 119 -8.60 0.88 3.38
CA VAL A 119 -9.94 0.59 3.89
C VAL A 119 -10.74 1.88 4.07
N GLN A 120 -10.13 2.89 4.68
CA GLN A 120 -10.73 4.21 4.86
C GLN A 120 -10.97 4.92 3.53
N ASN A 121 -10.01 4.81 2.59
CA ASN A 121 -10.16 5.35 1.23
C ASN A 121 -11.36 4.72 0.51
N CYS A 122 -11.56 3.41 0.63
CA CYS A 122 -12.73 2.71 0.11
C CYS A 122 -14.04 3.24 0.73
N ILE A 123 -14.07 3.48 2.05
CA ILE A 123 -15.23 4.07 2.73
C ILE A 123 -15.54 5.47 2.17
N PHE A 124 -14.52 6.34 2.08
CA PHE A 124 -14.71 7.69 1.53
C PHE A 124 -15.24 7.68 0.09
N ARG A 125 -14.73 6.77 -0.74
CA ARG A 125 -15.24 6.58 -2.11
C ARG A 125 -16.67 6.09 -2.12
N ALA A 126 -17.03 5.13 -1.27
CA ALA A 126 -18.35 4.54 -1.22
C ALA A 126 -19.45 5.53 -0.80
N ILE A 127 -19.13 6.51 0.06
CA ILE A 127 -20.06 7.56 0.50
C ILE A 127 -19.99 8.83 -0.35
N SER A 128 -19.07 8.90 -1.31
CA SER A 128 -18.96 10.02 -2.27
C SER A 128 -19.68 9.68 -3.59
N ARG A 129 -19.92 10.69 -4.39
CA ARG A 129 -20.48 10.54 -5.76
C ARG A 129 -19.34 10.35 -6.74
N ASP A 130 -18.74 9.15 -6.77
CA ASP A 130 -17.56 8.83 -7.57
C ASP A 130 -16.38 9.82 -7.34
N GLY A 131 -16.24 10.31 -6.11
CA GLY A 131 -15.22 11.29 -5.75
C GLY A 131 -15.51 12.73 -6.12
N GLN A 132 -16.60 13.03 -6.86
CA GLN A 132 -16.91 14.38 -7.35
C GLN A 132 -17.21 15.40 -6.23
N ASN A 133 -17.65 14.92 -5.08
CA ASN A 133 -17.92 15.73 -3.89
C ASN A 133 -16.95 15.43 -2.74
N LEU A 134 -15.79 14.85 -3.03
CA LEU A 134 -14.76 14.53 -2.06
C LEU A 134 -13.60 15.54 -2.17
N PHE A 135 -13.42 16.34 -1.15
CA PHE A 135 -12.30 17.26 -1.01
C PHE A 135 -11.30 16.70 0.02
N THR A 136 -10.06 16.52 -0.39
CA THR A 136 -9.01 15.95 0.46
C THR A 136 -7.86 16.95 0.65
N VAL A 137 -7.40 17.08 1.88
CA VAL A 137 -6.25 17.91 2.26
C VAL A 137 -5.22 17.03 2.95
N GLY A 138 -3.94 17.28 2.68
CA GLY A 138 -2.85 16.53 3.32
C GLY A 138 -1.49 17.02 2.89
N ASP A 139 -0.46 16.57 3.60
CA ASP A 139 0.94 16.79 3.27
C ASP A 139 1.72 15.50 3.44
N VAL A 140 2.16 14.90 2.34
CA VAL A 140 2.93 13.64 2.34
C VAL A 140 4.16 13.68 3.23
N LYS A 141 4.77 14.86 3.40
CA LYS A 141 5.95 15.02 4.25
C LYS A 141 5.65 14.88 5.74
N GLN A 142 4.38 14.99 6.12
CA GLN A 142 3.90 14.85 7.50
C GLN A 142 3.37 13.45 7.80
N SER A 143 3.40 12.51 6.83
CA SER A 143 2.95 11.15 7.05
C SER A 143 3.88 10.41 8.02
N ILE A 144 3.35 10.09 9.21
CA ILE A 144 4.07 9.38 10.28
C ILE A 144 3.35 8.11 10.74
N TYR A 145 2.13 7.86 10.25
CA TYR A 145 1.27 6.76 10.70
C TYR A 145 1.36 5.49 9.85
N ARG A 146 2.48 5.28 9.15
CA ARG A 146 2.71 4.07 8.35
C ARG A 146 2.55 2.77 9.16
N PHE A 147 2.89 2.80 10.45
CA PHE A 147 2.68 1.67 11.37
C PHE A 147 1.20 1.35 11.64
N ARG A 148 0.26 2.25 11.30
CA ARG A 148 -1.18 2.03 11.30
C ARG A 148 -1.76 1.73 9.92
N LEU A 149 -0.90 1.24 9.01
CA LEU A 149 -1.25 0.94 7.61
C LEU A 149 -1.64 2.17 6.78
N ALA A 150 -1.33 3.39 7.25
CA ALA A 150 -1.46 4.58 6.42
C ALA A 150 -0.59 4.44 5.17
N ASP A 151 -1.18 4.72 4.02
CA ASP A 151 -0.50 4.64 2.74
C ASP A 151 -0.47 6.01 2.03
N PRO A 152 0.64 6.74 2.14
CA PRO A 152 0.79 8.04 1.49
C PRO A 152 0.68 7.98 -0.04
N THR A 153 0.83 6.80 -0.65
CA THR A 153 0.73 6.65 -2.11
C THR A 153 -0.68 6.94 -2.60
N ILE A 154 -1.70 6.63 -1.79
CA ILE A 154 -3.11 6.96 -2.06
C ILE A 154 -3.30 8.47 -2.28
N PHE A 155 -2.65 9.28 -1.46
CA PHE A 155 -2.70 10.75 -1.61
C PHE A 155 -1.88 11.24 -2.79
N LEU A 156 -0.69 10.65 -3.00
CA LEU A 156 0.17 11.00 -4.15
C LEU A 156 -0.50 10.71 -5.49
N GLU A 157 -1.18 9.57 -5.62
CA GLU A 157 -1.92 9.22 -6.84
C GLU A 157 -3.01 10.26 -7.17
N LYS A 158 -3.77 10.68 -6.16
CA LYS A 158 -4.77 11.73 -6.32
C LYS A 158 -4.13 13.07 -6.69
N TYR A 159 -3.03 13.42 -6.05
CA TYR A 159 -2.29 14.64 -6.34
C TYR A 159 -1.76 14.66 -7.78
N LEU A 160 -1.17 13.56 -8.22
CA LEU A 160 -0.68 13.42 -9.60
C LEU A 160 -1.83 13.44 -10.62
N ALA A 161 -2.95 12.79 -10.33
CA ALA A 161 -4.14 12.86 -11.17
C ALA A 161 -4.65 14.30 -11.30
N CYS A 162 -4.70 15.07 -10.21
CA CYS A 162 -5.06 16.49 -10.25
C CYS A 162 -4.12 17.32 -11.13
N LEU A 163 -2.80 17.09 -11.06
CA LEU A 163 -1.82 17.81 -11.88
C LEU A 163 -1.97 17.52 -13.38
N LEU A 164 -2.42 16.32 -13.74
CA LEU A 164 -2.68 15.95 -15.14
C LEU A 164 -3.92 16.66 -15.72
N TYR A 165 -4.86 17.05 -14.86
CA TYR A 165 -6.08 17.78 -15.25
C TYR A 165 -5.93 19.32 -15.18
N THR A 166 -4.96 19.83 -14.44
CA THR A 166 -4.59 21.25 -14.46
C THR A 166 -3.55 21.48 -15.53
N SER A 167 -4.01 21.57 -16.78
CA SER A 167 -3.22 22.17 -17.86
C SER A 167 -2.78 23.57 -17.39
N PRO A 168 -1.50 23.95 -17.49
CA PRO A 168 -1.13 25.32 -17.20
C PRO A 168 -1.94 26.21 -18.13
N SER A 169 -2.72 27.10 -17.55
CA SER A 169 -3.42 28.15 -18.29
C SER A 169 -2.38 28.92 -19.09
N PRO A 170 -2.62 29.21 -20.37
CA PRO A 170 -1.69 29.92 -21.22
C PRO A 170 -1.37 31.33 -20.70
#